data_fccfc3e588fd6cea5ff86f3c054e71e9
#
_entry.id   fccfc3e588fd6cea5ff86f3c054e71e9
#
_cell.length_a   1.000
_cell.length_b   1.000
_cell.length_c   1.000
_cell.angle_alpha   90.00
_cell.angle_beta   90.00
_cell.angle_gamma   90.00
#
_symmetry.space_group_name_H-M   'P 1'
#
loop_
_entity.id
_entity.type
_entity.pdbx_description
1 polymer ?
#
loop_
_entity_poly.entity_id
_entity_poly.type
_entity_poly.pdbx_seq_one_letter_code
_entity_poly.pdbx_strand_id
1 'polypeptide(L)'
;MATIRQRIAGRSLTPGAKLPSVRGLAATLKVSTSTVVDAYERLVAEGAIHSRPGSGFYVASETTPLSLIDVGQRLDRAIDPFWISRQSLDAAHDDLKPGCGWLPSSWLPVDGLRKALRTIARAGEPALADYGSPLGLPLLRQLIARRMADRGIEATPDQVMLTESGTQAIDLICRMLLEPGDTVLVDDPCYFNFQALLRAHRARMVSVPFTPTGPDIELLRKALAEHRPRLYITNSGIHNPTGATLSPVVAHRVLKLADEFGLTIIEDDIFADFEQSPAPRLGAFDGLDRVIHIGSFSKTLSASVRCGFIAARSDWIEGLTDLKIATSFGGGRLAAELVFAVLSDGGYRKHLEALRLRLSAARRDVGAKLKVLGIEPWLEPQAGLFLWCRLPGGLDAADVARAALARNVVLAPGNAFSLAQSASSFLRFNVSQTTDERVFDVLQEALKDAKGQN
;
A
#
# COMPACT_ATOMS: atom_id res chain seq x y z
N MET A 1 28.64 -14.04 27.00
CA MET A 1 28.19 -13.69 25.64
C MET A 1 26.74 -14.11 25.39
N ALA A 2 26.39 -15.38 25.46
CA ALA A 2 25.01 -15.85 25.18
C ALA A 2 23.93 -15.07 25.97
N THR A 3 24.16 -14.87 27.26
CA THR A 3 23.20 -14.11 28.13
C THR A 3 23.03 -12.65 27.70
N ILE A 4 24.09 -11.97 27.25
CA ILE A 4 24.00 -10.59 26.77
C ILE A 4 23.23 -10.55 25.44
N ARG A 5 23.53 -11.45 24.50
CA ARG A 5 22.78 -11.58 23.24
C ARG A 5 21.30 -11.86 23.48
N GLN A 6 20.99 -12.78 24.38
CA GLN A 6 19.61 -13.12 24.73
C GLN A 6 18.87 -11.93 25.36
N ARG A 7 19.54 -11.12 26.17
CA ARG A 7 18.98 -9.89 26.75
C ARG A 7 18.80 -8.77 25.71
N ILE A 8 19.67 -8.66 24.72
CA ILE A 8 19.52 -7.75 23.59
C ILE A 8 18.36 -8.21 22.71
N ALA A 9 18.32 -9.49 22.33
CA ALA A 9 17.24 -10.07 21.53
C ALA A 9 15.88 -9.98 22.25
N GLY A 10 15.84 -10.22 23.56
CA GLY A 10 14.64 -10.09 24.40
C GLY A 10 14.32 -8.67 24.84
N ARG A 11 14.97 -7.64 24.25
CA ARG A 11 14.78 -6.20 24.55
C ARG A 11 14.90 -5.79 26.03
N SER A 12 15.45 -6.66 26.90
CA SER A 12 15.79 -6.30 28.27
C SER A 12 17.06 -5.44 28.37
N LEU A 13 17.83 -5.36 27.27
CA LEU A 13 18.87 -4.39 27.00
C LEU A 13 18.51 -3.67 25.70
N THR A 14 17.99 -2.45 25.82
CA THR A 14 17.57 -1.64 24.67
C THR A 14 18.76 -1.05 23.92
N PRO A 15 18.63 -0.74 22.62
CA PRO A 15 19.64 0.01 21.87
C PRO A 15 20.07 1.27 22.60
N GLY A 16 21.39 1.51 22.68
CA GLY A 16 21.97 2.61 23.42
C GLY A 16 22.06 2.40 24.94
N ALA A 17 21.55 1.29 25.48
CA ALA A 17 21.71 0.99 26.90
C ALA A 17 23.19 0.77 27.24
N LYS A 18 23.65 1.35 28.36
CA LYS A 18 25.01 1.18 28.85
C LYS A 18 25.16 -0.21 29.50
N LEU A 19 26.15 -0.95 29.07
CA LEU A 19 26.53 -2.23 29.69
C LEU A 19 27.30 -2.02 30.98
N PRO A 20 27.27 -2.99 31.92
CA PRO A 20 28.11 -2.94 33.12
C PRO A 20 29.59 -2.75 32.77
N SER A 21 30.32 -2.07 33.64
CA SER A 21 31.77 -1.94 33.45
C SER A 21 32.45 -3.32 33.46
N VAL A 22 33.58 -3.47 32.78
CA VAL A 22 34.34 -4.72 32.75
C VAL A 22 34.58 -5.25 34.16
N ARG A 23 35.00 -4.40 35.09
CA ARG A 23 35.26 -4.80 36.48
C ARG A 23 33.93 -5.17 37.21
N GLY A 24 32.86 -4.42 36.98
CA GLY A 24 31.56 -4.70 37.60
C GLY A 24 30.98 -6.02 37.12
N LEU A 25 31.08 -6.32 35.82
CA LEU A 25 30.56 -7.57 35.28
C LEU A 25 31.43 -8.77 35.71
N ALA A 26 32.76 -8.60 35.75
CA ALA A 26 33.69 -9.61 36.23
C ALA A 26 33.38 -10.02 37.68
N ALA A 27 33.14 -9.03 38.54
CA ALA A 27 32.80 -9.27 39.94
C ALA A 27 31.41 -9.97 40.08
N THR A 28 30.44 -9.55 39.32
CA THR A 28 29.04 -10.12 39.34
C THR A 28 29.06 -11.58 38.88
N LEU A 29 29.84 -11.90 37.82
CA LEU A 29 29.87 -13.25 37.22
C LEU A 29 30.97 -14.14 37.84
N LYS A 30 31.75 -13.59 38.76
CA LYS A 30 32.92 -14.29 39.38
C LYS A 30 33.92 -14.87 38.35
N VAL A 31 34.23 -14.05 37.32
CA VAL A 31 35.20 -14.39 36.25
C VAL A 31 36.33 -13.36 36.22
N SER A 32 37.40 -13.64 35.47
CA SER A 32 38.49 -12.68 35.31
C SER A 32 38.08 -11.46 34.48
N THR A 33 38.72 -10.33 34.71
CA THR A 33 38.49 -9.11 33.89
C THR A 33 38.85 -9.33 32.43
N SER A 34 39.89 -10.16 32.15
CA SER A 34 40.29 -10.53 30.78
C SER A 34 39.20 -11.31 30.05
N THR A 35 38.50 -12.21 30.73
CA THR A 35 37.35 -12.94 30.17
C THR A 35 36.21 -12.02 29.75
N VAL A 36 35.96 -10.96 30.53
CA VAL A 36 34.91 -9.96 30.19
C VAL A 36 35.39 -9.08 29.04
N VAL A 37 36.65 -8.68 29.00
CA VAL A 37 37.23 -7.91 27.88
C VAL A 37 37.10 -8.69 26.57
N ASP A 38 37.56 -9.94 26.55
CA ASP A 38 37.45 -10.81 25.36
C ASP A 38 35.99 -10.98 24.90
N ALA A 39 35.06 -11.14 25.86
CA ALA A 39 33.65 -11.25 25.55
C ALA A 39 33.08 -9.93 24.97
N TYR A 40 33.48 -8.78 25.46
CA TYR A 40 33.05 -7.49 24.96
C TYR A 40 33.65 -7.16 23.59
N GLU A 41 34.95 -7.47 23.39
CA GLU A 41 35.62 -7.30 22.09
C GLU A 41 34.99 -8.15 21.00
N ARG A 42 34.61 -9.40 21.31
CA ARG A 42 33.84 -10.26 20.37
C ARG A 42 32.44 -9.69 20.06
N LEU A 43 31.74 -9.19 21.06
CA LEU A 43 30.42 -8.55 20.83
C LEU A 43 30.54 -7.23 20.03
N VAL A 44 31.68 -6.52 20.16
CA VAL A 44 31.99 -5.35 19.31
C VAL A 44 32.27 -5.79 17.87
N ALA A 45 33.10 -6.84 17.70
CA ALA A 45 33.42 -7.41 16.39
C ALA A 45 32.14 -7.94 15.66
N GLU A 46 31.15 -8.43 16.42
CA GLU A 46 29.85 -8.86 15.92
C GLU A 46 28.88 -7.70 15.67
N GLY A 47 29.25 -6.47 16.02
CA GLY A 47 28.38 -5.30 15.89
C GLY A 47 27.23 -5.23 16.91
N ALA A 48 27.17 -6.14 17.88
CA ALA A 48 26.12 -6.19 18.89
C ALA A 48 26.25 -5.07 19.95
N ILE A 49 27.48 -4.58 20.20
CA ILE A 49 27.78 -3.47 21.09
C ILE A 49 28.86 -2.58 20.47
N HIS A 50 28.98 -1.35 20.96
CA HIS A 50 30.07 -0.43 20.59
C HIS A 50 30.72 0.16 21.84
N SER A 51 32.02 0.49 21.75
CA SER A 51 32.75 1.18 22.82
C SER A 51 32.70 2.68 22.60
N ARG A 52 32.58 3.45 23.72
CA ARG A 52 32.80 4.88 23.72
C ARG A 52 33.99 5.20 24.59
N PRO A 53 35.10 5.78 24.06
CA PRO A 53 36.26 6.10 24.81
C PRO A 53 35.94 6.85 26.12
N GLY A 54 36.47 6.37 27.25
CA GLY A 54 36.23 6.94 28.57
C GLY A 54 34.85 6.72 29.19
N SER A 55 33.87 6.19 28.42
CA SER A 55 32.46 6.06 28.85
C SER A 55 32.00 4.60 29.00
N GLY A 56 32.63 3.63 28.34
CA GLY A 56 32.31 2.20 28.43
C GLY A 56 31.64 1.62 27.19
N PHE A 57 30.94 0.51 27.37
CA PHE A 57 30.28 -0.23 26.28
C PHE A 57 28.77 -0.02 26.27
N TYR A 58 28.20 0.07 25.08
CA TYR A 58 26.80 0.33 24.84
C TYR A 58 26.23 -0.65 23.82
N VAL A 59 24.97 -1.03 23.98
CA VAL A 59 24.26 -1.87 22.99
C VAL A 59 24.23 -1.12 21.67
N ALA A 60 24.72 -1.75 20.60
CA ALA A 60 24.60 -1.20 19.26
C ALA A 60 23.12 -1.16 18.87
N SER A 61 22.71 -0.09 18.20
CA SER A 61 21.42 -0.08 17.55
C SER A 61 21.52 -0.96 16.31
N GLU A 62 21.01 -2.18 16.36
CA GLU A 62 20.83 -3.03 15.16
C GLU A 62 19.74 -2.50 14.21
N THR A 63 19.15 -1.42 14.53
CA THR A 63 18.43 -0.61 13.56
C THR A 63 19.30 0.61 13.28
N THR A 64 20.05 0.56 12.19
CA THR A 64 20.14 1.80 11.43
C THR A 64 18.66 2.24 11.28
N PRO A 65 18.20 3.32 11.91
CA PRO A 65 16.92 3.90 11.53
C PRO A 65 17.01 3.97 10.02
N LEU A 66 15.91 3.70 9.30
CA LEU A 66 15.82 4.08 7.89
C LEU A 66 16.32 5.52 7.86
N SER A 67 17.60 5.69 7.53
CA SER A 67 18.22 7.01 7.53
C SER A 67 17.65 7.71 6.33
N LEU A 68 16.53 8.39 6.56
CA LEU A 68 15.93 9.29 5.58
C LEU A 68 16.85 10.49 5.29
N ILE A 69 17.98 10.60 6.00
CA ILE A 69 18.95 11.69 5.86
C ILE A 69 19.80 11.58 4.59
N ASP A 70 19.98 10.37 4.04
CA ASP A 70 20.73 10.15 2.79
C ASP A 70 19.89 10.29 1.51
N VAL A 71 18.68 10.82 1.64
CA VAL A 71 17.78 11.01 0.49
C VAL A 71 17.95 12.41 -0.09
N GLY A 72 19.16 12.74 -0.48
CA GLY A 72 19.38 13.72 -1.53
C GLY A 72 18.83 13.18 -2.86
N GLN A 73 18.43 14.07 -3.78
CA GLN A 73 18.04 13.69 -5.15
C GLN A 73 19.16 12.90 -5.84
N ARG A 74 19.24 11.59 -5.58
CA ARG A 74 20.17 10.71 -6.26
C ARG A 74 19.45 10.09 -7.42
N LEU A 75 19.70 10.61 -8.61
CA LEU A 75 19.27 10.01 -9.90
C LEU A 75 19.82 8.58 -10.10
N ASP A 76 20.83 8.20 -9.33
CA ASP A 76 21.51 6.89 -9.32
C ASP A 76 20.90 5.88 -8.36
N ARG A 77 19.87 6.26 -7.58
CA ARG A 77 19.18 5.32 -6.69
C ARG A 77 18.40 4.28 -7.46
N ALA A 78 18.49 3.03 -7.03
CA ALA A 78 17.65 1.95 -7.58
C ALA A 78 16.16 2.34 -7.49
N ILE A 79 15.43 2.11 -8.59
CA ILE A 79 14.00 2.36 -8.66
C ILE A 79 13.30 1.31 -7.80
N ASP A 80 12.80 1.74 -6.67
CA ASP A 80 12.08 0.94 -5.69
C ASP A 80 10.69 1.55 -5.40
N PRO A 81 9.82 0.91 -4.62
CA PRO A 81 8.52 1.45 -4.24
C PRO A 81 8.56 2.84 -3.64
N PHE A 82 9.57 3.16 -2.82
CA PHE A 82 9.71 4.47 -2.21
C PHE A 82 10.15 5.54 -3.21
N TRP A 83 10.98 5.18 -4.20
CA TRP A 83 11.40 6.09 -5.26
C TRP A 83 10.18 6.65 -6.01
N ILE A 84 9.26 5.77 -6.48
CA ILE A 84 8.05 6.20 -7.19
C ILE A 84 7.18 7.10 -6.32
N SER A 85 6.94 6.70 -5.05
CA SER A 85 6.10 7.47 -4.14
C SER A 85 6.65 8.88 -3.91
N ARG A 86 7.97 9.00 -3.70
CA ARG A 86 8.64 10.29 -3.49
C ARG A 86 8.61 11.15 -4.73
N GLN A 87 9.07 10.61 -5.87
CA GLN A 87 9.03 11.37 -7.13
C GLN A 87 7.63 11.87 -7.45
N SER A 88 6.59 11.07 -7.16
CA SER A 88 5.21 11.49 -7.41
C SER A 88 4.69 12.54 -6.40
N LEU A 89 5.10 12.48 -5.13
CA LEU A 89 4.65 13.40 -4.07
C LEU A 89 5.45 14.69 -4.02
N ASP A 90 6.77 14.62 -4.25
CA ASP A 90 7.70 15.74 -4.17
C ASP A 90 7.82 16.51 -5.51
N ALA A 91 7.30 15.95 -6.61
CA ALA A 91 7.30 16.55 -7.93
C ALA A 91 6.63 17.94 -7.92
N ALA A 92 7.23 18.90 -8.61
CA ALA A 92 6.71 20.25 -8.73
C ALA A 92 5.28 20.28 -9.32
N HIS A 93 4.58 21.39 -9.15
CA HIS A 93 3.19 21.51 -9.61
C HIS A 93 3.06 21.32 -11.12
N ASP A 94 4.06 21.77 -11.88
CA ASP A 94 4.09 21.74 -13.34
C ASP A 94 4.65 20.42 -13.93
N ASP A 95 5.17 19.52 -13.08
CA ASP A 95 5.67 18.22 -13.51
C ASP A 95 4.51 17.32 -13.97
N LEU A 96 4.70 16.59 -15.05
CA LEU A 96 3.75 15.62 -15.56
C LEU A 96 3.92 14.28 -14.82
N LYS A 97 2.81 13.69 -14.36
CA LYS A 97 2.84 12.53 -13.43
C LYS A 97 2.05 11.32 -13.96
N PRO A 98 2.30 10.86 -15.20
CA PRO A 98 1.58 9.72 -15.76
C PRO A 98 1.77 8.42 -14.95
N GLY A 99 2.81 8.32 -14.13
CA GLY A 99 3.05 7.19 -13.23
C GLY A 99 2.32 7.24 -11.88
N CYS A 100 1.69 8.36 -11.49
CA CYS A 100 1.09 8.51 -10.17
C CYS A 100 -0.21 7.70 -9.99
N GLY A 101 -0.63 7.51 -8.74
CA GLY A 101 -1.78 6.67 -8.39
C GLY A 101 -3.07 7.43 -8.06
N TRP A 102 -3.24 8.70 -8.45
CA TRP A 102 -4.38 9.54 -8.12
C TRP A 102 -4.87 10.37 -9.29
N LEU A 103 -6.11 10.86 -9.18
CA LEU A 103 -6.72 11.73 -10.18
C LEU A 103 -6.20 13.18 -10.06
N PRO A 104 -6.16 13.95 -11.16
CA PRO A 104 -5.99 15.40 -11.08
C PRO A 104 -7.12 16.05 -10.27
N SER A 105 -6.81 17.14 -9.57
CA SER A 105 -7.83 17.85 -8.75
C SER A 105 -9.07 18.28 -9.56
N SER A 106 -8.91 18.60 -10.85
CA SER A 106 -10.00 18.95 -11.76
C SER A 106 -10.94 17.77 -12.10
N TRP A 107 -10.59 16.54 -11.69
CA TRP A 107 -11.41 15.35 -11.86
C TRP A 107 -12.11 14.93 -10.56
N LEU A 108 -11.90 15.64 -9.46
CA LEU A 108 -12.46 15.37 -8.14
C LEU A 108 -13.68 16.29 -7.86
N PRO A 109 -14.60 15.90 -6.96
CA PRO A 109 -15.82 16.64 -6.65
C PRO A 109 -15.56 17.84 -5.73
N VAL A 110 -14.64 18.75 -6.12
CA VAL A 110 -14.18 19.87 -5.29
C VAL A 110 -15.31 20.79 -4.83
N ASP A 111 -16.32 21.03 -5.68
CA ASP A 111 -17.46 21.88 -5.31
C ASP A 111 -18.37 21.20 -4.28
N GLY A 112 -18.53 19.88 -4.37
CA GLY A 112 -19.22 19.08 -3.36
C GLY A 112 -18.50 19.15 -2.02
N LEU A 113 -17.15 19.05 -2.03
CA LEU A 113 -16.33 19.23 -0.83
C LEU A 113 -16.46 20.62 -0.21
N ARG A 114 -16.42 21.68 -1.03
CA ARG A 114 -16.64 23.07 -0.57
C ARG A 114 -18.01 23.27 0.06
N LYS A 115 -19.06 22.68 -0.54
CA LYS A 115 -20.43 22.71 0.00
C LYS A 115 -20.49 22.00 1.36
N ALA A 116 -19.95 20.80 1.46
CA ALA A 116 -19.91 20.02 2.69
C ALA A 116 -19.14 20.74 3.81
N LEU A 117 -17.98 21.32 3.52
CA LEU A 117 -17.21 22.12 4.47
C LEU A 117 -18.01 23.31 5.03
N ARG A 118 -18.75 24.04 4.18
CA ARG A 118 -19.62 25.14 4.65
C ARG A 118 -20.73 24.64 5.56
N THR A 119 -21.27 23.46 5.30
CA THR A 119 -22.31 22.86 6.14
C THR A 119 -21.75 22.45 7.50
N ILE A 120 -20.59 21.80 7.53
CA ILE A 120 -19.92 21.39 8.77
C ILE A 120 -19.48 22.60 9.60
N ALA A 121 -18.98 23.66 8.96
CA ALA A 121 -18.58 24.90 9.66
C ALA A 121 -19.76 25.59 10.38
N ARG A 122 -20.99 25.26 10.04
CA ARG A 122 -22.21 25.75 10.72
C ARG A 122 -22.78 24.73 11.71
N ALA A 123 -22.19 23.54 11.80
CA ALA A 123 -22.60 22.53 12.77
C ALA A 123 -22.21 22.94 14.20
N GLY A 124 -22.81 22.25 15.18
CA GLY A 124 -22.47 22.50 16.59
C GLY A 124 -21.04 22.12 16.95
N GLU A 125 -20.57 22.63 18.07
CA GLU A 125 -19.19 22.45 18.61
C GLU A 125 -18.69 21.00 18.62
N PRO A 126 -19.51 19.97 18.93
CA PRO A 126 -19.02 18.58 18.98
C PRO A 126 -18.46 18.07 17.64
N ALA A 127 -18.96 18.58 16.51
CA ALA A 127 -18.45 18.18 15.19
C ALA A 127 -17.04 18.69 14.92
N LEU A 128 -16.66 19.80 15.56
CA LEU A 128 -15.37 20.48 15.34
C LEU A 128 -14.33 20.21 16.41
N ALA A 129 -14.77 19.90 17.66
CA ALA A 129 -13.88 19.87 18.83
C ALA A 129 -13.75 18.49 19.49
N ASP A 130 -14.76 17.63 19.40
CA ASP A 130 -14.74 16.36 20.11
C ASP A 130 -14.00 15.25 19.36
N TYR A 131 -13.47 14.30 20.11
CA TYR A 131 -12.97 13.05 19.54
C TYR A 131 -14.08 12.29 18.82
N GLY A 132 -13.73 11.64 17.72
CA GLY A 132 -14.61 10.68 17.05
C GLY A 132 -14.76 9.38 17.84
N SER A 133 -15.87 8.65 17.59
CA SER A 133 -15.99 7.26 18.05
C SER A 133 -14.83 6.43 17.47
N PRO A 134 -14.27 5.47 18.25
CA PRO A 134 -13.21 4.59 17.75
C PRO A 134 -13.57 3.81 16.49
N LEU A 135 -14.82 3.31 16.39
CA LEU A 135 -15.33 2.70 15.15
C LEU A 135 -15.52 3.73 14.02
N GLY A 136 -15.62 5.00 14.33
CA GLY A 136 -15.93 6.09 13.42
C GLY A 136 -17.41 6.46 13.38
N LEU A 137 -17.76 7.47 12.55
CA LEU A 137 -19.09 8.06 12.47
C LEU A 137 -20.17 7.01 12.12
N PRO A 138 -21.19 6.79 12.99
CA PRO A 138 -22.20 5.74 12.79
C PRO A 138 -22.95 5.87 11.46
N LEU A 139 -23.34 7.11 11.07
CA LEU A 139 -24.05 7.35 9.82
C LEU A 139 -23.21 7.01 8.59
N LEU A 140 -21.90 7.26 8.62
CA LEU A 140 -21.00 6.88 7.54
C LEU A 140 -20.82 5.37 7.46
N ARG A 141 -20.68 4.69 8.60
CA ARG A 141 -20.59 3.21 8.66
C ARG A 141 -21.84 2.55 8.08
N GLN A 142 -23.04 3.05 8.42
CA GLN A 142 -24.31 2.59 7.83
C GLN A 142 -24.35 2.80 6.32
N LEU A 143 -23.89 3.96 5.85
CA LEU A 143 -23.83 4.26 4.41
C LEU A 143 -22.82 3.33 3.69
N ILE A 144 -21.66 3.07 4.29
CA ILE A 144 -20.66 2.15 3.74
C ILE A 144 -21.25 0.73 3.67
N ALA A 145 -21.88 0.22 4.72
CA ALA A 145 -22.51 -1.10 4.73
C ALA A 145 -23.55 -1.24 3.60
N ARG A 146 -24.40 -0.23 3.37
CA ARG A 146 -25.33 -0.22 2.24
C ARG A 146 -24.63 -0.26 0.88
N ARG A 147 -23.57 0.52 0.70
CA ARG A 147 -22.78 0.53 -0.53
C ARG A 147 -22.04 -0.78 -0.78
N MET A 148 -21.66 -1.48 0.28
CA MET A 148 -21.08 -2.84 0.20
C MET A 148 -22.14 -3.87 -0.22
N ALA A 149 -23.36 -3.75 0.33
CA ALA A 149 -24.49 -4.61 -0.08
C ALA A 149 -24.83 -4.47 -1.58
N ASP A 150 -24.72 -3.26 -2.16
CA ASP A 150 -24.86 -3.04 -3.61
C ASP A 150 -23.81 -3.81 -4.45
N ARG A 151 -22.74 -4.30 -3.80
CA ARG A 151 -21.66 -5.12 -4.39
C ARG A 151 -21.68 -6.58 -3.92
N GLY A 152 -22.77 -6.98 -3.25
CA GLY A 152 -22.97 -8.34 -2.74
C GLY A 152 -22.24 -8.65 -1.43
N ILE A 153 -21.61 -7.68 -0.78
CA ILE A 153 -20.96 -7.87 0.52
C ILE A 153 -21.94 -7.46 1.62
N GLU A 154 -22.52 -8.44 2.29
CA GLU A 154 -23.41 -8.21 3.42
C GLU A 154 -22.60 -7.95 4.69
N ALA A 155 -22.72 -6.75 5.25
CA ALA A 155 -22.08 -6.35 6.49
C ALA A 155 -23.01 -5.50 7.33
N THR A 156 -23.00 -5.72 8.65
CA THR A 156 -23.65 -4.80 9.59
C THR A 156 -22.78 -3.57 9.83
N PRO A 157 -23.34 -2.43 10.25
CA PRO A 157 -22.54 -1.27 10.59
C PRO A 157 -21.47 -1.53 11.67
N ASP A 158 -21.67 -2.51 12.54
CA ASP A 158 -20.71 -2.86 13.59
C ASP A 158 -19.56 -3.73 13.10
N GLN A 159 -19.70 -4.29 11.91
CA GLN A 159 -18.59 -4.93 11.18
C GLN A 159 -17.75 -3.95 10.35
N VAL A 160 -18.05 -2.66 10.40
CA VAL A 160 -17.33 -1.61 9.66
C VAL A 160 -16.64 -0.67 10.62
N MET A 161 -15.32 -0.53 10.49
CA MET A 161 -14.49 0.44 11.22
C MET A 161 -13.87 1.44 10.25
N LEU A 162 -14.00 2.74 10.53
CA LEU A 162 -13.34 3.79 9.73
C LEU A 162 -11.83 3.84 10.03
N THR A 163 -11.06 4.16 9.01
CA THR A 163 -9.61 4.39 9.08
C THR A 163 -9.24 5.69 8.37
N GLU A 164 -8.01 6.17 8.54
CA GLU A 164 -7.54 7.36 7.82
C GLU A 164 -7.21 7.07 6.35
N SER A 165 -7.01 5.81 5.99
CA SER A 165 -6.71 5.39 4.62
C SER A 165 -6.73 3.86 4.49
N GLY A 166 -6.75 3.34 3.24
CA GLY A 166 -6.48 1.93 3.00
C GLY A 166 -5.10 1.49 3.49
N THR A 167 -4.07 2.36 3.43
CA THR A 167 -2.74 2.05 3.98
C THR A 167 -2.77 1.86 5.49
N GLN A 168 -3.47 2.72 6.24
CA GLN A 168 -3.64 2.52 7.69
C GLN A 168 -4.48 1.28 7.98
N ALA A 169 -5.49 0.98 7.16
CA ALA A 169 -6.26 -0.24 7.30
C ALA A 169 -5.36 -1.48 7.24
N ILE A 170 -4.50 -1.58 6.23
CA ILE A 170 -3.55 -2.70 6.10
C ILE A 170 -2.54 -2.71 7.26
N ASP A 171 -2.03 -1.55 7.68
CA ASP A 171 -1.10 -1.43 8.81
C ASP A 171 -1.71 -1.98 10.11
N LEU A 172 -2.95 -1.60 10.43
CA LEU A 172 -3.65 -2.09 11.62
C LEU A 172 -3.89 -3.61 11.54
N ILE A 173 -4.31 -4.12 10.38
CA ILE A 173 -4.52 -5.57 10.17
C ILE A 173 -3.20 -6.32 10.33
N CYS A 174 -2.12 -5.84 9.74
CA CYS A 174 -0.80 -6.45 9.89
C CYS A 174 -0.32 -6.44 11.34
N ARG A 175 -0.53 -5.34 12.08
CA ARG A 175 -0.20 -5.27 13.51
C ARG A 175 -0.98 -6.27 14.36
N MET A 176 -2.24 -6.52 14.01
CA MET A 176 -3.09 -7.46 14.73
C MET A 176 -2.76 -8.92 14.43
N LEU A 177 -2.48 -9.24 13.14
CA LEU A 177 -2.43 -10.62 12.68
C LEU A 177 -1.02 -11.17 12.42
N LEU A 178 0.01 -10.31 12.34
CA LEU A 178 1.37 -10.72 12.00
C LEU A 178 2.35 -10.56 13.16
N GLU A 179 3.23 -11.53 13.28
CA GLU A 179 4.47 -11.42 14.02
C GLU A 179 5.66 -11.20 13.07
N PRO A 180 6.77 -10.58 13.55
CA PRO A 180 7.97 -10.42 12.74
C PRO A 180 8.48 -11.76 12.20
N GLY A 181 8.61 -11.88 10.88
CA GLY A 181 9.03 -13.11 10.20
C GLY A 181 7.90 -13.94 9.63
N ASP A 182 6.64 -13.63 9.97
CA ASP A 182 5.49 -14.27 9.32
C ASP A 182 5.51 -14.06 7.81
N THR A 183 5.02 -15.06 7.09
CA THR A 183 4.93 -15.00 5.62
C THR A 183 3.61 -14.40 5.20
N VAL A 184 3.69 -13.43 4.28
CA VAL A 184 2.54 -12.81 3.60
C VAL A 184 2.64 -13.04 2.11
N LEU A 185 1.54 -13.48 1.52
CA LEU A 185 1.40 -13.65 0.09
C LEU A 185 0.91 -12.36 -0.56
N VAL A 186 1.44 -12.03 -1.73
CA VAL A 186 1.00 -10.90 -2.57
C VAL A 186 0.93 -11.34 -4.03
N ASP A 187 0.18 -10.60 -4.84
CA ASP A 187 0.18 -10.77 -6.29
C ASP A 187 1.53 -10.35 -6.90
N ASP A 188 1.86 -10.84 -8.09
CA ASP A 188 2.98 -10.35 -8.88
C ASP A 188 2.55 -10.13 -10.35
N PRO A 189 2.47 -8.86 -10.79
CA PRO A 189 2.76 -7.64 -10.03
C PRO A 189 1.66 -7.30 -9.00
N CYS A 190 1.99 -6.48 -7.98
CA CYS A 190 1.05 -5.93 -7.00
C CYS A 190 1.28 -4.44 -6.77
N TYR A 191 0.37 -3.80 -6.04
CA TYR A 191 0.59 -2.42 -5.63
C TYR A 191 1.87 -2.30 -4.78
N PHE A 192 2.82 -1.51 -5.26
CA PHE A 192 4.17 -1.41 -4.68
C PHE A 192 4.18 -1.02 -3.19
N ASN A 193 3.17 -0.28 -2.71
CA ASN A 193 3.11 0.11 -1.30
C ASN A 193 2.82 -1.07 -0.36
N PHE A 194 2.23 -2.17 -0.85
CA PHE A 194 2.12 -3.40 -0.06
C PHE A 194 3.50 -3.92 0.33
N GLN A 195 4.44 -3.95 -0.62
CA GLN A 195 5.81 -4.37 -0.35
C GLN A 195 6.50 -3.45 0.66
N ALA A 196 6.33 -2.12 0.52
CA ALA A 196 6.91 -1.15 1.44
C ALA A 196 6.38 -1.33 2.87
N LEU A 197 5.06 -1.51 3.01
CA LEU A 197 4.40 -1.68 4.30
C LEU A 197 4.78 -3.01 4.96
N LEU A 198 4.77 -4.12 4.21
CA LEU A 198 5.14 -5.43 4.72
C LEU A 198 6.61 -5.49 5.17
N ARG A 199 7.52 -4.79 4.48
CA ARG A 199 8.90 -4.61 4.95
C ARG A 199 8.97 -3.88 6.29
N ALA A 200 8.14 -2.86 6.50
CA ALA A 200 8.06 -2.14 7.78
C ALA A 200 7.59 -3.06 8.93
N HIS A 201 6.69 -4.00 8.63
CA HIS A 201 6.25 -5.05 9.56
C HIS A 201 7.23 -6.22 9.71
N ARG A 202 8.35 -6.20 8.98
CA ARG A 202 9.34 -7.29 8.96
C ARG A 202 8.73 -8.64 8.54
N ALA A 203 7.68 -8.61 7.73
CA ALA A 203 7.07 -9.80 7.17
C ALA A 203 7.91 -10.34 6.01
N ARG A 204 7.95 -11.66 5.86
CA ARG A 204 8.51 -12.33 4.71
C ARG A 204 7.49 -12.31 3.58
N MET A 205 7.84 -11.78 2.43
CA MET A 205 6.94 -11.74 1.29
C MET A 205 7.20 -12.91 0.33
N VAL A 206 6.10 -13.50 -0.14
CA VAL A 206 6.06 -14.47 -1.22
C VAL A 206 5.06 -13.97 -2.25
N SER A 207 5.36 -14.09 -3.54
CA SER A 207 4.46 -13.61 -4.59
C SER A 207 3.93 -14.73 -5.47
N VAL A 208 2.74 -14.51 -6.03
CA VAL A 208 2.09 -15.38 -7.00
C VAL A 208 1.78 -14.59 -8.25
N PRO A 209 2.11 -15.10 -9.46
CA PRO A 209 1.80 -14.44 -10.71
C PRO A 209 0.30 -14.14 -10.86
N PHE A 210 -0.01 -12.92 -11.27
CA PHE A 210 -1.39 -12.48 -11.52
C PHE A 210 -1.69 -12.57 -13.02
N THR A 211 -2.75 -13.30 -13.36
CA THR A 211 -3.23 -13.52 -14.73
C THR A 211 -4.34 -12.51 -15.08
N PRO A 212 -4.80 -12.43 -16.34
CA PRO A 212 -5.94 -11.58 -16.71
C PRO A 212 -7.25 -11.83 -15.94
N THR A 213 -7.36 -12.96 -15.24
CA THR A 213 -8.58 -13.38 -14.52
C THR A 213 -8.39 -13.59 -13.02
N GLY A 214 -7.22 -13.27 -12.49
CA GLY A 214 -6.87 -13.44 -11.07
C GLY A 214 -5.52 -14.12 -10.87
N PRO A 215 -5.14 -14.50 -9.64
CA PRO A 215 -3.89 -15.20 -9.39
C PRO A 215 -3.84 -16.56 -10.10
N ASP A 216 -2.63 -17.00 -10.46
CA ASP A 216 -2.41 -18.36 -10.96
C ASP A 216 -2.69 -19.37 -9.85
N ILE A 217 -3.74 -20.16 -10.00
CA ILE A 217 -4.25 -21.06 -8.95
C ILE A 217 -3.28 -22.20 -8.62
N GLU A 218 -2.56 -22.73 -9.61
CA GLU A 218 -1.62 -23.83 -9.37
C GLU A 218 -0.38 -23.33 -8.62
N LEU A 219 0.13 -22.16 -9.01
CA LEU A 219 1.23 -21.52 -8.31
C LEU A 219 0.81 -21.01 -6.94
N LEU A 220 -0.43 -20.53 -6.78
CA LEU A 220 -1.02 -20.18 -5.49
C LEU A 220 -1.04 -21.39 -4.56
N ARG A 221 -1.57 -22.53 -4.98
CA ARG A 221 -1.60 -23.78 -4.22
C ARG A 221 -0.19 -24.20 -3.77
N LYS A 222 0.75 -24.16 -4.71
CA LYS A 222 2.15 -24.48 -4.43
C LYS A 222 2.74 -23.56 -3.36
N ALA A 223 2.55 -22.25 -3.50
CA ALA A 223 3.04 -21.26 -2.54
C ALA A 223 2.42 -21.45 -1.14
N LEU A 224 1.12 -21.77 -1.06
CA LEU A 224 0.44 -22.08 0.20
C LEU A 224 1.01 -23.31 0.89
N ALA A 225 1.23 -24.39 0.15
CA ALA A 225 1.78 -25.62 0.68
C ALA A 225 3.24 -25.45 1.18
N GLU A 226 4.04 -24.72 0.42
CA GLU A 226 5.48 -24.57 0.64
C GLU A 226 5.80 -23.54 1.73
N HIS A 227 5.08 -22.42 1.77
CA HIS A 227 5.41 -21.27 2.61
C HIS A 227 4.44 -21.03 3.77
N ARG A 228 3.24 -21.61 3.74
CA ARG A 228 2.18 -21.47 4.75
C ARG A 228 1.97 -20.00 5.17
N PRO A 229 1.67 -19.10 4.22
CA PRO A 229 1.49 -17.69 4.52
C PRO A 229 0.31 -17.48 5.45
N ARG A 230 0.43 -16.48 6.33
CA ARG A 230 -0.62 -16.10 7.27
C ARG A 230 -1.68 -15.20 6.64
N LEU A 231 -1.25 -14.34 5.73
CA LEU A 231 -2.10 -13.40 5.00
C LEU A 231 -1.84 -13.47 3.49
N TYR A 232 -2.88 -13.17 2.73
CA TYR A 232 -2.79 -12.84 1.31
C TYR A 232 -3.41 -11.47 1.06
N ILE A 233 -2.69 -10.55 0.40
CA ILE A 233 -3.16 -9.21 0.07
C ILE A 233 -3.35 -9.12 -1.44
N THR A 234 -4.57 -8.79 -1.89
CA THR A 234 -4.93 -8.69 -3.30
C THR A 234 -5.90 -7.55 -3.60
N ASN A 235 -5.92 -7.09 -4.86
CA ASN A 235 -6.96 -6.22 -5.41
C ASN A 235 -7.86 -7.05 -6.35
N SER A 236 -9.08 -7.38 -5.94
CA SER A 236 -9.95 -8.32 -6.69
C SER A 236 -10.74 -7.65 -7.82
N GLY A 237 -11.35 -6.49 -7.57
CA GLY A 237 -12.23 -5.83 -8.51
C GLY A 237 -11.51 -5.16 -9.67
N ILE A 238 -10.59 -4.26 -9.36
CA ILE A 238 -9.69 -3.61 -10.33
C ILE A 238 -8.27 -3.75 -9.80
N HIS A 239 -7.50 -4.62 -10.42
CA HIS A 239 -6.16 -4.94 -9.97
C HIS A 239 -5.16 -3.81 -10.28
N ASN A 240 -4.34 -3.44 -9.32
CA ASN A 240 -3.24 -2.48 -9.47
C ASN A 240 -1.90 -3.21 -9.47
N PRO A 241 -1.14 -3.19 -10.58
CA PRO A 241 -1.16 -2.21 -11.67
C PRO A 241 -1.92 -2.64 -12.94
N THR A 242 -2.37 -3.88 -13.06
CA THR A 242 -2.71 -4.49 -14.34
C THR A 242 -4.07 -4.05 -14.92
N GLY A 243 -5.00 -3.61 -14.07
CA GLY A 243 -6.38 -3.34 -14.45
C GLY A 243 -7.22 -4.60 -14.70
N ALA A 244 -6.67 -5.80 -14.44
CA ALA A 244 -7.39 -7.05 -14.53
C ALA A 244 -8.49 -7.14 -13.46
N THR A 245 -9.44 -8.04 -13.69
CA THR A 245 -10.58 -8.28 -12.79
C THR A 245 -10.64 -9.76 -12.44
N LEU A 246 -10.84 -10.06 -11.16
CA LEU A 246 -10.99 -11.42 -10.67
C LEU A 246 -12.24 -12.08 -11.28
N SER A 247 -12.07 -13.26 -11.89
CA SER A 247 -13.22 -14.02 -12.38
C SER A 247 -13.91 -14.80 -11.27
N PRO A 248 -15.24 -15.08 -11.37
CA PRO A 248 -15.97 -15.87 -10.37
C PRO A 248 -15.36 -17.26 -10.14
N VAL A 249 -14.86 -17.89 -11.20
CA VAL A 249 -14.24 -19.22 -11.13
C VAL A 249 -12.94 -19.18 -10.32
N VAL A 250 -12.10 -18.17 -10.57
CA VAL A 250 -10.84 -18.00 -9.82
C VAL A 250 -11.15 -17.60 -8.38
N ALA A 251 -12.12 -16.70 -8.15
CA ALA A 251 -12.55 -16.32 -6.80
C ALA A 251 -12.94 -17.54 -5.96
N HIS A 252 -13.79 -18.42 -6.51
CA HIS A 252 -14.17 -19.65 -5.83
C HIS A 252 -12.96 -20.54 -5.49
N ARG A 253 -12.02 -20.71 -6.43
CA ARG A 253 -10.82 -21.51 -6.20
C ARG A 253 -9.90 -20.90 -5.14
N VAL A 254 -9.74 -19.57 -5.14
CA VAL A 254 -8.96 -18.85 -4.12
C VAL A 254 -9.55 -19.09 -2.74
N LEU A 255 -10.87 -18.93 -2.58
CA LEU A 255 -11.54 -19.14 -1.29
C LEU A 255 -11.48 -20.59 -0.82
N LYS A 256 -11.62 -21.56 -1.74
CA LYS A 256 -11.42 -22.97 -1.41
C LYS A 256 -10.01 -23.25 -0.88
N LEU A 257 -8.99 -22.66 -1.49
CA LEU A 257 -7.62 -22.76 -1.00
C LEU A 257 -7.43 -22.03 0.32
N ALA A 258 -8.05 -20.87 0.50
CA ALA A 258 -8.01 -20.13 1.77
C ALA A 258 -8.59 -20.95 2.91
N ASP A 259 -9.68 -21.68 2.66
CA ASP A 259 -10.26 -22.60 3.66
C ASP A 259 -9.34 -23.79 3.94
N GLU A 260 -8.84 -24.47 2.88
CA GLU A 260 -7.96 -25.62 3.00
C GLU A 260 -6.68 -25.33 3.80
N PHE A 261 -6.10 -24.14 3.66
CA PHE A 261 -4.83 -23.74 4.27
C PHE A 261 -4.98 -22.81 5.48
N GLY A 262 -6.18 -22.42 5.87
CA GLY A 262 -6.42 -21.49 6.99
C GLY A 262 -5.91 -20.08 6.71
N LEU A 263 -5.94 -19.63 5.45
CA LEU A 263 -5.42 -18.34 4.99
C LEU A 263 -6.44 -17.22 5.25
N THR A 264 -5.98 -16.10 5.81
CA THR A 264 -6.75 -14.84 5.86
C THR A 264 -6.43 -14.00 4.63
N ILE A 265 -7.45 -13.37 4.03
CA ILE A 265 -7.29 -12.53 2.83
C ILE A 265 -7.60 -11.09 3.16
N ILE A 266 -6.74 -10.16 2.76
CA ILE A 266 -7.02 -8.73 2.71
C ILE A 266 -7.41 -8.39 1.28
N GLU A 267 -8.67 -8.05 1.06
CA GLU A 267 -9.22 -7.62 -0.21
C GLU A 267 -9.24 -6.09 -0.28
N ASP A 268 -8.28 -5.51 -1.01
CA ASP A 268 -8.20 -4.06 -1.21
C ASP A 268 -9.06 -3.63 -2.40
N ASP A 269 -10.19 -2.98 -2.11
CA ASP A 269 -11.21 -2.56 -3.06
C ASP A 269 -11.31 -1.02 -3.21
N ILE A 270 -10.18 -0.32 -3.07
CA ILE A 270 -10.14 1.15 -3.14
C ILE A 270 -10.55 1.72 -4.50
N PHE A 271 -10.65 0.89 -5.54
CA PHE A 271 -11.05 1.28 -6.89
C PHE A 271 -12.51 0.96 -7.24
N ALA A 272 -13.28 0.41 -6.32
CA ALA A 272 -14.66 -0.04 -6.53
C ALA A 272 -15.58 1.02 -7.20
N ASP A 273 -15.41 2.29 -6.86
CA ASP A 273 -16.24 3.38 -7.39
C ASP A 273 -15.97 3.69 -8.88
N PHE A 274 -14.90 3.17 -9.46
CA PHE A 274 -14.60 3.31 -10.89
C PHE A 274 -15.34 2.30 -11.77
N GLU A 275 -15.90 1.25 -11.21
CA GLU A 275 -16.63 0.22 -11.96
C GLU A 275 -18.00 0.73 -12.45
N GLN A 276 -18.35 0.32 -13.65
CA GLN A 276 -19.73 0.54 -14.19
C GLN A 276 -20.66 -0.57 -13.69
N SER A 277 -20.17 -1.81 -13.64
CA SER A 277 -20.87 -2.95 -13.08
C SER A 277 -19.95 -3.60 -12.04
N PRO A 278 -20.48 -3.98 -10.87
CA PRO A 278 -19.66 -4.60 -9.82
C PRO A 278 -18.99 -5.87 -10.32
N ALA A 279 -17.67 -5.97 -10.14
CA ALA A 279 -16.92 -7.20 -10.34
C ALA A 279 -17.12 -8.16 -9.14
N PRO A 280 -16.80 -9.44 -9.27
CA PRO A 280 -16.79 -10.37 -8.15
C PRO A 280 -15.86 -9.91 -7.03
N ARG A 281 -16.31 -10.08 -5.77
CA ARG A 281 -15.53 -9.81 -4.56
C ARG A 281 -15.38 -11.09 -3.75
N LEU A 282 -14.19 -11.31 -3.23
CA LEU A 282 -13.93 -12.41 -2.32
C LEU A 282 -14.78 -12.30 -1.05
N GLY A 283 -14.89 -11.08 -0.48
CA GLY A 283 -15.73 -10.82 0.68
C GLY A 283 -17.22 -11.06 0.45
N ALA A 284 -17.73 -10.94 -0.79
CA ALA A 284 -19.11 -11.25 -1.13
C ALA A 284 -19.40 -12.76 -1.10
N PHE A 285 -18.42 -13.56 -1.52
CA PHE A 285 -18.58 -15.03 -1.52
C PHE A 285 -18.25 -15.68 -0.17
N ASP A 286 -17.38 -15.03 0.63
CA ASP A 286 -16.90 -15.53 1.92
C ASP A 286 -17.77 -15.08 3.11
N GLY A 287 -18.58 -14.03 2.92
CA GLY A 287 -19.38 -13.44 4.02
C GLY A 287 -18.54 -12.77 5.10
N LEU A 288 -17.34 -12.32 4.80
CA LEU A 288 -16.36 -11.70 5.70
C LEU A 288 -15.86 -12.63 6.83
N ASP A 289 -15.90 -13.95 6.62
CA ASP A 289 -15.39 -14.92 7.61
C ASP A 289 -13.85 -14.97 7.63
N ARG A 290 -13.23 -15.10 6.45
CA ARG A 290 -11.77 -15.12 6.25
C ARG A 290 -11.25 -13.90 5.47
N VAL A 291 -12.15 -13.16 4.82
CA VAL A 291 -11.82 -11.99 4.01
C VAL A 291 -12.03 -10.73 4.83
N ILE A 292 -10.97 -9.95 4.99
CA ILE A 292 -11.01 -8.58 5.50
C ILE A 292 -11.08 -7.66 4.29
N HIS A 293 -12.23 -7.01 4.11
CA HIS A 293 -12.45 -6.09 3.01
C HIS A 293 -12.04 -4.67 3.41
N ILE A 294 -11.25 -4.00 2.59
CA ILE A 294 -10.84 -2.61 2.83
C ILE A 294 -11.21 -1.71 1.67
N GLY A 295 -11.56 -0.48 2.00
CA GLY A 295 -11.87 0.55 1.02
C GLY A 295 -11.37 1.93 1.43
N SER A 296 -11.39 2.87 0.49
CA SER A 296 -10.95 4.25 0.75
C SER A 296 -11.61 5.23 -0.21
N PHE A 297 -11.85 6.44 0.28
CA PHE A 297 -12.40 7.55 -0.52
C PHE A 297 -11.31 8.43 -1.16
N SER A 298 -10.04 8.06 -0.98
CA SER A 298 -8.89 8.83 -1.47
C SER A 298 -8.81 8.93 -2.99
N LYS A 299 -9.42 7.98 -3.73
CA LYS A 299 -9.31 7.93 -5.20
C LYS A 299 -10.43 8.66 -5.92
N THR A 300 -11.63 8.69 -5.35
CA THR A 300 -12.82 9.24 -6.02
C THR A 300 -13.38 10.51 -5.37
N LEU A 301 -13.00 10.77 -4.12
CA LEU A 301 -13.46 11.94 -3.40
C LEU A 301 -12.33 12.92 -3.13
N SER A 302 -11.34 12.54 -2.34
CA SER A 302 -10.18 13.40 -2.04
C SER A 302 -9.08 12.61 -1.31
N ALA A 303 -7.86 12.72 -1.80
CA ALA A 303 -6.70 12.16 -1.12
C ALA A 303 -6.36 12.90 0.19
N SER A 304 -6.68 14.20 0.28
CA SER A 304 -6.38 15.04 1.45
C SER A 304 -7.36 14.84 2.62
N VAL A 305 -8.57 14.35 2.36
CA VAL A 305 -9.58 14.13 3.42
C VAL A 305 -9.20 12.99 4.35
N ARG A 306 -8.41 12.04 3.89
CA ARG A 306 -7.89 10.91 4.69
C ARG A 306 -9.00 10.12 5.37
N CYS A 307 -9.78 9.36 4.58
CA CYS A 307 -10.82 8.46 5.08
C CYS A 307 -10.84 7.16 4.28
N GLY A 308 -10.81 6.05 5.00
CA GLY A 308 -10.98 4.69 4.52
C GLY A 308 -11.77 3.86 5.51
N PHE A 309 -11.88 2.57 5.29
CA PHE A 309 -12.57 1.66 6.20
C PHE A 309 -12.04 0.23 6.09
N ILE A 310 -12.29 -0.53 7.15
CA ILE A 310 -12.15 -1.99 7.22
C ILE A 310 -13.54 -2.56 7.43
N ALA A 311 -13.87 -3.64 6.72
CA ALA A 311 -15.03 -4.47 7.02
C ALA A 311 -14.58 -5.92 7.21
N ALA A 312 -14.95 -6.50 8.34
CA ALA A 312 -14.54 -7.84 8.74
C ALA A 312 -15.53 -8.42 9.76
N ARG A 313 -15.32 -9.65 10.19
CA ARG A 313 -16.08 -10.26 11.27
C ARG A 313 -15.91 -9.48 12.59
N SER A 314 -16.92 -9.54 13.46
CA SER A 314 -17.05 -8.64 14.61
C SER A 314 -15.91 -8.75 15.62
N ASP A 315 -15.39 -9.96 15.87
CA ASP A 315 -14.26 -10.18 16.80
C ASP A 315 -12.95 -9.53 16.31
N TRP A 316 -12.72 -9.51 15.00
CA TRP A 316 -11.59 -8.79 14.43
C TRP A 316 -11.78 -7.27 14.50
N ILE A 317 -13.00 -6.78 14.25
CA ILE A 317 -13.31 -5.34 14.40
C ILE A 317 -13.09 -4.87 15.83
N GLU A 318 -13.45 -5.68 16.83
CA GLU A 318 -13.19 -5.37 18.24
C GLU A 318 -11.69 -5.20 18.52
N GLY A 319 -10.87 -6.20 18.15
CA GLY A 319 -9.41 -6.12 18.33
C GLY A 319 -8.74 -4.99 17.54
N LEU A 320 -9.20 -4.74 16.31
CA LEU A 320 -8.72 -3.62 15.48
C LEU A 320 -9.11 -2.26 16.09
N THR A 321 -10.26 -2.18 16.75
CA THR A 321 -10.72 -0.97 17.42
C THR A 321 -9.83 -0.64 18.61
N ASP A 322 -9.48 -1.62 19.44
CA ASP A 322 -8.56 -1.44 20.57
C ASP A 322 -7.16 -1.01 20.08
N LEU A 323 -6.68 -1.64 19.02
CA LEU A 323 -5.39 -1.29 18.40
C LEU A 323 -5.42 0.14 17.81
N LYS A 324 -6.52 0.54 17.19
CA LYS A 324 -6.71 1.89 16.69
C LYS A 324 -6.74 2.92 17.81
N ILE A 325 -7.40 2.64 18.93
CA ILE A 325 -7.37 3.50 20.12
C ILE A 325 -5.91 3.69 20.58
N ALA A 326 -5.17 2.59 20.69
CA ALA A 326 -3.78 2.62 21.15
C ALA A 326 -2.84 3.41 20.21
N THR A 327 -3.12 3.45 18.91
CA THR A 327 -2.21 4.04 17.89
C THR A 327 -2.62 5.41 17.39
N SER A 328 -3.92 5.74 17.40
CA SER A 328 -4.46 7.00 16.84
C SER A 328 -5.64 7.60 17.60
N PHE A 329 -6.00 7.04 18.73
CA PHE A 329 -7.02 7.55 19.68
C PHE A 329 -8.44 7.72 19.11
N GLY A 330 -8.76 7.17 17.96
CA GLY A 330 -10.13 7.16 17.43
C GLY A 330 -10.29 7.70 16.00
N GLY A 331 -9.33 8.45 15.48
CA GLY A 331 -9.34 8.99 14.12
C GLY A 331 -10.12 10.30 13.95
N GLY A 332 -10.05 10.86 12.75
CA GLY A 332 -10.56 12.20 12.43
C GLY A 332 -12.09 12.24 12.23
N ARG A 333 -12.84 12.74 13.20
CA ARG A 333 -14.28 12.98 13.10
C ARG A 333 -14.62 13.89 11.93
N LEU A 334 -13.91 15.01 11.78
CA LEU A 334 -14.14 15.97 10.72
C LEU A 334 -14.04 15.36 9.31
N ALA A 335 -13.07 14.47 9.09
CA ALA A 335 -12.91 13.75 7.84
C ALA A 335 -14.12 12.84 7.55
N ALA A 336 -14.60 12.11 8.57
CA ALA A 336 -15.76 11.25 8.43
C ALA A 336 -17.06 12.03 8.15
N GLU A 337 -17.28 13.15 8.85
CA GLU A 337 -18.42 14.05 8.61
C GLU A 337 -18.39 14.61 7.18
N LEU A 338 -17.20 15.02 6.71
CA LEU A 338 -17.03 15.55 5.36
C LEU A 338 -17.34 14.48 4.29
N VAL A 339 -16.82 13.26 4.46
CA VAL A 339 -17.11 12.14 3.56
C VAL A 339 -18.60 11.82 3.58
N PHE A 340 -19.22 11.73 4.76
CA PHE A 340 -20.64 11.44 4.88
C PHE A 340 -21.49 12.50 4.17
N ALA A 341 -21.20 13.78 4.38
CA ALA A 341 -21.94 14.89 3.76
C ALA A 341 -21.85 14.86 2.22
N VAL A 342 -20.66 14.56 1.67
CA VAL A 342 -20.47 14.45 0.22
C VAL A 342 -21.17 13.21 -0.35
N LEU A 343 -21.04 12.05 0.29
CA LEU A 343 -21.63 10.79 -0.17
C LEU A 343 -23.18 10.80 -0.09
N SER A 344 -23.75 11.52 0.88
CA SER A 344 -25.20 11.67 1.05
C SER A 344 -25.82 12.68 0.09
N ASP A 345 -25.01 13.50 -0.59
CA ASP A 345 -25.46 14.42 -1.61
C ASP A 345 -25.64 13.69 -2.96
N GLY A 346 -26.79 13.79 -3.58
CA GLY A 346 -27.05 13.20 -4.91
C GLY A 346 -26.07 13.66 -6.00
N GLY A 347 -25.36 14.75 -5.79
CA GLY A 347 -24.28 15.25 -6.65
C GLY A 347 -23.12 14.27 -6.79
N TYR A 348 -22.78 13.52 -5.73
CA TYR A 348 -21.68 12.56 -5.78
C TYR A 348 -21.93 11.40 -6.75
N ARG A 349 -23.17 10.88 -6.79
CA ARG A 349 -23.53 9.83 -7.76
C ARG A 349 -23.36 10.32 -9.20
N LYS A 350 -23.85 11.52 -9.52
CA LYS A 350 -23.67 12.13 -10.85
C LYS A 350 -22.19 12.36 -11.18
N HIS A 351 -21.41 12.77 -10.19
CA HIS A 351 -19.96 12.90 -10.34
C HIS A 351 -19.30 11.57 -10.72
N LEU A 352 -19.62 10.46 -10.03
CA LEU A 352 -19.08 9.15 -10.35
C LEU A 352 -19.46 8.68 -11.75
N GLU A 353 -20.71 8.89 -12.17
CA GLU A 353 -21.17 8.56 -13.53
C GLU A 353 -20.34 9.33 -14.59
N ALA A 354 -20.19 10.64 -14.42
CA ALA A 354 -19.36 11.47 -15.31
C ALA A 354 -17.87 11.06 -15.29
N LEU A 355 -17.33 10.76 -14.11
CA LEU A 355 -15.95 10.32 -13.93
C LEU A 355 -15.67 9.00 -14.67
N ARG A 356 -16.56 8.03 -14.57
CA ARG A 356 -16.45 6.74 -15.27
C ARG A 356 -16.43 6.91 -16.79
N LEU A 357 -17.30 7.76 -17.33
CA LEU A 357 -17.33 8.09 -18.75
C LEU A 357 -16.03 8.77 -19.19
N ARG A 358 -15.55 9.73 -18.41
CA ARG A 358 -14.31 10.45 -18.70
C ARG A 358 -13.10 9.53 -18.66
N LEU A 359 -12.99 8.61 -17.67
CA LEU A 359 -11.96 7.61 -17.59
C LEU A 359 -12.02 6.63 -18.77
N SER A 360 -13.21 6.20 -19.18
CA SER A 360 -13.37 5.32 -20.34
C SER A 360 -12.87 5.97 -21.63
N ALA A 361 -13.19 7.26 -21.85
CA ALA A 361 -12.68 8.01 -22.99
C ALA A 361 -11.16 8.16 -22.93
N ALA A 362 -10.60 8.52 -21.76
CA ALA A 362 -9.17 8.68 -21.59
C ALA A 362 -8.41 7.35 -21.80
N ARG A 363 -8.92 6.20 -21.32
CA ARG A 363 -8.29 4.90 -21.58
C ARG A 363 -8.17 4.59 -23.07
N ARG A 364 -9.22 4.85 -23.86
CA ARG A 364 -9.19 4.62 -25.32
C ARG A 364 -8.18 5.55 -26.02
N ASP A 365 -8.22 6.84 -25.71
CA ASP A 365 -7.34 7.85 -26.34
C ASP A 365 -5.88 7.58 -25.98
N VAL A 366 -5.56 7.48 -24.69
CA VAL A 366 -4.20 7.20 -24.21
C VAL A 366 -3.68 5.86 -24.74
N GLY A 367 -4.52 4.81 -24.70
CA GLY A 367 -4.14 3.49 -25.24
C GLY A 367 -3.80 3.54 -26.74
N ALA A 368 -4.58 4.27 -27.54
CA ALA A 368 -4.31 4.47 -28.96
C ALA A 368 -2.98 5.21 -29.20
N LYS A 369 -2.71 6.29 -28.47
CA LYS A 369 -1.45 7.05 -28.57
C LYS A 369 -0.24 6.24 -28.12
N LEU A 370 -0.35 5.46 -27.06
CA LEU A 370 0.72 4.56 -26.61
C LEU A 370 1.05 3.50 -27.68
N LYS A 371 0.03 2.91 -28.32
CA LYS A 371 0.21 1.94 -29.42
C LYS A 371 1.00 2.53 -30.60
N VAL A 372 0.81 3.82 -30.92
CA VAL A 372 1.61 4.52 -31.97
C VAL A 372 3.10 4.54 -31.63
N LEU A 373 3.45 4.61 -30.35
CA LEU A 373 4.84 4.55 -29.86
C LEU A 373 5.36 3.11 -29.71
N GLY A 374 4.57 2.10 -30.09
CA GLY A 374 4.91 0.69 -29.91
C GLY A 374 4.78 0.20 -28.46
N ILE A 375 4.12 0.97 -27.59
CA ILE A 375 3.86 0.61 -26.21
C ILE A 375 2.49 -0.07 -26.15
N GLU A 376 2.45 -1.36 -25.78
CA GLU A 376 1.23 -2.16 -25.87
C GLU A 376 0.64 -2.48 -24.51
N PRO A 377 -0.66 -2.22 -24.25
CA PRO A 377 -1.34 -2.66 -23.06
C PRO A 377 -1.30 -4.19 -22.93
N TRP A 378 -1.00 -4.70 -21.73
CA TRP A 378 -1.04 -6.12 -21.41
C TRP A 378 -2.45 -6.70 -21.53
N LEU A 379 -3.45 -5.90 -21.16
CA LEU A 379 -4.87 -6.14 -21.41
C LEU A 379 -5.59 -4.78 -21.57
N GLU A 380 -6.81 -4.80 -22.08
CA GLU A 380 -7.68 -3.62 -22.11
C GLU A 380 -8.62 -3.66 -20.90
N PRO A 381 -8.37 -2.81 -19.85
CA PRO A 381 -9.17 -2.83 -18.64
C PRO A 381 -10.61 -2.37 -18.90
N GLN A 382 -11.58 -3.02 -18.29
CA GLN A 382 -12.98 -2.60 -18.36
C GLN A 382 -13.26 -1.33 -17.54
N ALA A 383 -12.50 -1.11 -16.46
CA ALA A 383 -12.66 0.02 -15.55
C ALA A 383 -11.32 0.49 -14.96
N GLY A 384 -11.35 1.52 -14.11
CA GLY A 384 -10.16 2.02 -13.42
C GLY A 384 -9.40 3.09 -14.19
N LEU A 385 -8.28 3.47 -13.63
CA LEU A 385 -7.45 4.59 -14.10
C LEU A 385 -6.07 4.16 -14.62
N PHE A 386 -5.77 2.87 -14.64
CA PHE A 386 -4.46 2.38 -15.05
C PHE A 386 -4.48 1.61 -16.38
N LEU A 387 -3.40 1.78 -17.14
CA LEU A 387 -2.96 0.88 -18.18
C LEU A 387 -1.60 0.30 -17.79
N TRP A 388 -1.47 -1.01 -17.85
CA TRP A 388 -0.24 -1.76 -17.65
C TRP A 388 0.31 -2.14 -19.01
N CYS A 389 1.39 -1.49 -19.44
CA CYS A 389 1.85 -1.57 -20.83
C CYS A 389 3.27 -2.10 -20.93
N ARG A 390 3.50 -2.92 -21.95
CA ARG A 390 4.82 -3.42 -22.33
C ARG A 390 5.52 -2.44 -23.27
N LEU A 391 6.79 -2.19 -23.02
CA LEU A 391 7.67 -1.38 -23.87
C LEU A 391 8.11 -2.14 -25.13
N PRO A 392 8.35 -1.43 -26.22
CA PRO A 392 8.86 -2.03 -27.46
C PRO A 392 10.29 -2.53 -27.30
N GLY A 393 10.64 -3.61 -28.03
CA GLY A 393 12.00 -4.12 -28.12
C GLY A 393 12.62 -4.63 -26.80
N GLY A 394 11.82 -4.88 -25.76
CA GLY A 394 12.31 -5.36 -24.46
C GLY A 394 13.12 -4.32 -23.67
N LEU A 395 12.95 -3.02 -23.97
CA LEU A 395 13.61 -1.93 -23.25
C LEU A 395 13.34 -2.01 -21.74
N ASP A 396 14.33 -1.65 -20.94
CA ASP A 396 14.17 -1.54 -19.49
C ASP A 396 13.36 -0.29 -19.14
N ALA A 397 12.25 -0.48 -18.45
CA ALA A 397 11.37 0.60 -18.02
C ALA A 397 12.04 1.55 -17.01
N ALA A 398 13.07 1.09 -16.29
CA ALA A 398 13.83 1.93 -15.38
C ALA A 398 14.66 2.98 -16.14
N ASP A 399 15.25 2.60 -17.26
CA ASP A 399 16.04 3.52 -18.11
C ASP A 399 15.12 4.55 -18.78
N VAL A 400 13.99 4.10 -19.33
CA VAL A 400 12.97 4.99 -19.88
C VAL A 400 12.44 5.95 -18.80
N ALA A 401 12.22 5.48 -17.58
CA ALA A 401 11.73 6.33 -16.49
C ALA A 401 12.77 7.37 -16.05
N ARG A 402 14.06 7.03 -16.02
CA ARG A 402 15.13 8.00 -15.72
C ARG A 402 15.24 9.06 -16.82
N ALA A 403 15.20 8.67 -18.10
CA ALA A 403 15.23 9.58 -19.21
C ALA A 403 14.01 10.54 -19.24
N ALA A 404 12.83 10.04 -18.88
CA ALA A 404 11.62 10.84 -18.77
C ALA A 404 11.67 11.80 -17.56
N LEU A 405 12.21 11.36 -16.41
CA LEU A 405 12.35 12.18 -15.21
C LEU A 405 13.29 13.38 -15.45
N ALA A 406 14.36 13.21 -16.23
CA ALA A 406 15.23 14.31 -16.65
C ALA A 406 14.51 15.40 -17.47
N ARG A 407 13.27 15.11 -17.93
CA ARG A 407 12.38 16.01 -18.67
C ARG A 407 11.09 16.33 -17.89
N ASN A 408 11.13 16.19 -16.55
CA ASN A 408 10.02 16.48 -15.64
C ASN A 408 8.77 15.62 -15.89
N VAL A 409 8.94 14.37 -16.31
CA VAL A 409 7.86 13.39 -16.47
C VAL A 409 8.12 12.20 -15.55
N VAL A 410 7.23 11.99 -14.57
CA VAL A 410 7.34 10.91 -13.58
C VAL A 410 6.59 9.67 -14.08
N LEU A 411 7.31 8.64 -14.47
CA LEU A 411 6.79 7.33 -14.85
C LEU A 411 6.80 6.33 -13.69
N ALA A 412 6.09 5.22 -13.84
CA ALA A 412 6.05 4.13 -12.86
C ALA A 412 6.55 2.82 -13.49
N PRO A 413 7.86 2.51 -13.39
CA PRO A 413 8.46 1.32 -13.96
C PRO A 413 8.01 0.04 -13.26
N GLY A 414 7.89 -1.03 -14.05
CA GLY A 414 7.22 -2.26 -13.67
C GLY A 414 7.86 -3.03 -12.53
N ASN A 415 9.18 -3.08 -12.46
CA ASN A 415 9.86 -3.82 -11.40
C ASN A 415 9.58 -3.30 -9.98
N ALA A 416 9.13 -2.05 -9.84
CA ALA A 416 8.66 -1.55 -8.55
C ALA A 416 7.38 -2.26 -8.07
N PHE A 417 6.58 -2.81 -8.99
CA PHE A 417 5.37 -3.57 -8.70
C PHE A 417 5.61 -5.08 -8.60
N SER A 418 6.78 -5.57 -9.04
CA SER A 418 7.08 -6.99 -9.09
C SER A 418 8.09 -7.39 -8.01
N LEU A 419 7.67 -8.29 -7.13
CA LEU A 419 8.57 -8.87 -6.12
C LEU A 419 9.60 -9.80 -6.79
N ALA A 420 9.19 -10.54 -7.83
CA ALA A 420 10.04 -11.42 -8.61
C ALA A 420 10.92 -10.68 -9.64
N GLN A 421 10.81 -9.34 -9.75
CA GLN A 421 11.53 -8.51 -10.73
C GLN A 421 11.29 -8.93 -12.18
N SER A 422 10.11 -9.47 -12.47
CA SER A 422 9.72 -10.03 -13.78
C SER A 422 9.09 -9.00 -14.74
N ALA A 423 8.98 -7.74 -14.33
CA ALA A 423 8.26 -6.69 -15.05
C ALA A 423 9.16 -5.55 -15.55
N SER A 424 10.45 -5.85 -15.84
CA SER A 424 11.44 -4.84 -16.28
C SER A 424 11.04 -4.09 -17.54
N SER A 425 10.29 -4.73 -18.45
CA SER A 425 9.82 -4.11 -19.70
C SER A 425 8.41 -3.51 -19.63
N PHE A 426 7.88 -3.28 -18.43
CA PHE A 426 6.54 -2.74 -18.25
C PHE A 426 6.54 -1.37 -17.60
N LEU A 427 5.53 -0.55 -17.96
CA LEU A 427 5.20 0.72 -17.32
C LEU A 427 3.72 0.72 -16.93
N ARG A 428 3.41 1.33 -15.78
CA ARG A 428 2.03 1.66 -15.44
C ARG A 428 1.75 3.12 -15.79
N PHE A 429 0.69 3.35 -16.56
CA PHE A 429 0.17 4.67 -16.89
C PHE A 429 -1.15 4.95 -16.17
N ASN A 430 -1.27 6.13 -15.58
CA ASN A 430 -2.53 6.67 -15.10
C ASN A 430 -3.16 7.49 -16.23
N VAL A 431 -4.23 6.99 -16.82
CA VAL A 431 -4.84 7.60 -18.01
C VAL A 431 -5.34 9.03 -17.77
N SER A 432 -5.73 9.36 -16.54
CA SER A 432 -6.18 10.71 -16.20
C SER A 432 -5.04 11.74 -16.11
N GLN A 433 -3.81 11.27 -15.95
CA GLN A 433 -2.58 12.07 -15.85
C GLN A 433 -1.72 11.99 -17.13
N THR A 434 -2.19 11.23 -18.13
CA THR A 434 -1.49 10.99 -19.40
C THR A 434 -2.18 11.70 -20.56
N THR A 435 -3.15 12.58 -20.30
CA THR A 435 -3.94 13.27 -21.35
C THR A 435 -3.19 14.45 -21.99
N ASP A 436 -2.09 14.92 -21.42
CA ASP A 436 -1.25 16.00 -21.96
C ASP A 436 -0.34 15.46 -23.07
N GLU A 437 -0.34 16.11 -24.22
CA GLU A 437 0.45 15.69 -25.40
C GLU A 437 1.96 15.66 -25.10
N ARG A 438 2.46 16.54 -24.25
CA ARG A 438 3.88 16.58 -23.86
C ARG A 438 4.35 15.26 -23.24
N VAL A 439 3.46 14.48 -22.64
CA VAL A 439 3.82 13.15 -22.11
C VAL A 439 4.26 12.23 -23.24
N PHE A 440 3.58 12.24 -24.38
CA PHE A 440 3.89 11.37 -25.52
C PHE A 440 5.17 11.82 -26.24
N ASP A 441 5.41 13.15 -26.36
CA ASP A 441 6.65 13.69 -26.90
C ASP A 441 7.85 13.25 -26.07
N VAL A 442 7.76 13.40 -24.73
CA VAL A 442 8.83 12.96 -23.81
C VAL A 442 9.01 11.44 -23.83
N LEU A 443 7.92 10.66 -23.91
CA LEU A 443 8.01 9.20 -24.04
C LEU A 443 8.75 8.81 -25.32
N GLN A 444 8.45 9.44 -26.44
CA GLN A 444 9.14 9.17 -27.73
C GLN A 444 10.64 9.41 -27.63
N GLU A 445 11.06 10.49 -26.98
CA GLU A 445 12.46 10.78 -26.77
C GLU A 445 13.12 9.83 -25.77
N ALA A 446 12.48 9.56 -24.66
CA ALA A 446 12.99 8.63 -23.64
C ALA A 446 13.17 7.21 -24.19
N LEU A 447 12.28 6.76 -25.09
CA LEU A 447 12.43 5.48 -25.79
C LEU A 447 13.62 5.46 -26.76
N LYS A 448 13.94 6.60 -27.42
CA LYS A 448 15.12 6.72 -28.29
C LYS A 448 16.40 6.67 -27.45
N ASP A 449 16.46 7.43 -26.36
CA ASP A 449 17.62 7.48 -25.47
C ASP A 449 17.92 6.08 -24.89
N ALA A 450 16.91 5.36 -24.43
CA ALA A 450 17.06 4.01 -23.90
C ALA A 450 17.52 2.99 -24.96
N LYS A 451 17.16 3.19 -26.25
CA LYS A 451 17.67 2.36 -27.36
C LYS A 451 19.13 2.63 -27.68
N GLY A 452 19.60 3.86 -27.49
CA GLY A 452 20.97 4.25 -27.76
C GLY A 452 21.98 3.85 -26.68
N GLN A 453 21.50 3.41 -25.53
CA GLN A 453 22.31 2.92 -24.40
C GLN A 453 22.53 1.40 -24.40
N ASN A 454 21.80 0.66 -25.24
CA ASN A 454 21.97 -0.77 -25.50
C ASN A 454 22.74 -1.00 -26.81
#